data_1c651af9b20a8a0ceeea43a28397901b
#
_entry.id   1c651af9b20a8a0ceeea43a28397901b
#
_cell.length_a   1.000
_cell.length_b   1.000
_cell.length_c   1.000
_cell.angle_alpha   90.00
_cell.angle_beta   90.00
_cell.angle_gamma   90.00
#
_symmetry.space_group_name_H-M   'P 1'
#
loop_
_entity.id
_entity.type
_entity.pdbx_description
1 polymer ?
#
loop_
_entity_poly.entity_id
_entity_poly.type
_entity_poly.pdbx_seq_one_letter_code
_entity_poly.pdbx_strand_id
1 'polypeptide(L)'
;MWNRQQVKEQAKQIMKRNYWKMFVVTLIAGILSTDYVTVIQEVQDFVPDDVLPSMFSSILSFLSMGSIVGLLFSIFIGNVIVVGKSRYFIKNHDVNPELGEIFSGFKGNYLNVVKIMFLMNLKILLWLFLFIVPGFIKAYEYSMIPYLLAENPNITTDEAFSLSKQMTTGQKMDLFVLDL
;
A
#
# COMPACT_ATOMS: atom_id res chain seq x y z
N MET A 1 -14.64 22.02 4.76
CA MET A 1 -13.40 21.58 5.44
C MET A 1 -13.76 20.36 6.28
N TRP A 2 -13.18 19.20 6.05
CA TRP A 2 -13.48 18.00 6.82
C TRP A 2 -12.90 18.08 8.25
N ASN A 3 -13.60 17.48 9.23
CA ASN A 3 -13.17 17.48 10.61
C ASN A 3 -12.49 16.14 10.93
N ARG A 4 -11.24 16.16 11.36
CA ARG A 4 -10.43 14.97 11.71
C ARG A 4 -11.13 14.05 12.71
N GLN A 5 -11.79 14.62 13.74
CA GLN A 5 -12.49 13.82 14.74
C GLN A 5 -13.67 13.07 14.14
N GLN A 6 -14.45 13.71 13.26
CA GLN A 6 -15.57 13.06 12.58
C GLN A 6 -15.11 11.92 11.68
N VAL A 7 -13.99 12.12 10.92
CA VAL A 7 -13.42 11.06 10.07
C VAL A 7 -12.96 9.87 10.91
N LYS A 8 -12.26 10.09 12.03
CA LYS A 8 -11.83 9.02 12.94
C LYS A 8 -13.00 8.26 13.55
N GLU A 9 -14.06 8.94 13.96
CA GLU A 9 -15.27 8.30 14.52
C GLU A 9 -16.03 7.48 13.47
N GLN A 10 -16.20 7.99 12.26
CA GLN A 10 -16.81 7.23 11.15
C GLN A 10 -15.99 5.99 10.79
N ALA A 11 -14.66 6.14 10.65
CA ALA A 11 -13.76 5.01 10.39
C ALA A 11 -13.87 3.94 11.49
N LYS A 12 -13.91 4.35 12.77
CA LYS A 12 -14.06 3.45 13.91
C LYS A 12 -15.41 2.69 13.92
N GLN A 13 -16.48 3.34 13.51
CA GLN A 13 -17.80 2.70 13.41
C GLN A 13 -17.80 1.67 12.28
N ILE A 14 -17.28 2.01 11.11
CA ILE A 14 -17.17 1.09 9.96
C ILE A 14 -16.28 -0.11 10.32
N MET A 15 -15.15 0.13 10.99
CA MET A 15 -14.23 -0.91 11.43
C MET A 15 -14.89 -1.88 12.42
N LYS A 16 -15.67 -1.39 13.38
CA LYS A 16 -16.40 -2.24 14.34
C LYS A 16 -17.42 -3.16 13.67
N ARG A 17 -18.09 -2.69 12.61
CA ARG A 17 -19.11 -3.47 11.87
C ARG A 17 -18.51 -4.72 11.21
N ASN A 18 -17.30 -4.63 10.68
CA ASN A 18 -16.67 -5.70 9.89
C ASN A 18 -15.23 -6.01 10.33
N TYR A 19 -14.94 -5.88 11.63
CA TYR A 19 -13.60 -5.98 12.19
C TYR A 19 -12.79 -7.18 11.68
N TRP A 20 -13.35 -8.39 11.80
CA TRP A 20 -12.66 -9.62 11.40
C TRP A 20 -12.36 -9.70 9.90
N LYS A 21 -13.31 -9.26 9.07
CA LYS A 21 -13.11 -9.24 7.62
C LYS A 21 -12.04 -8.25 7.22
N MET A 22 -12.06 -7.04 7.80
CA MET A 22 -11.03 -6.01 7.55
C MET A 22 -9.66 -6.46 8.04
N PHE A 23 -9.59 -7.12 9.21
CA PHE A 23 -8.36 -7.70 9.74
C PHE A 23 -7.77 -8.75 8.79
N VAL A 24 -8.58 -9.70 8.32
CA VAL A 24 -8.15 -10.74 7.37
C VAL A 24 -7.68 -10.12 6.05
N VAL A 25 -8.40 -9.14 5.52
CA VAL A 25 -8.03 -8.41 4.29
C VAL A 25 -6.68 -7.71 4.44
N THR A 26 -6.47 -7.03 5.56
CA THR A 26 -5.20 -6.32 5.85
C THR A 26 -4.05 -7.31 6.04
N LEU A 27 -4.29 -8.41 6.73
CA LEU A 27 -3.30 -9.46 6.95
C LEU A 27 -2.89 -10.14 5.62
N ILE A 28 -3.86 -10.52 4.79
CA ILE A 28 -3.58 -11.10 3.47
C ILE A 28 -2.82 -10.09 2.59
N ALA A 29 -3.28 -8.83 2.56
CA ALA A 29 -2.60 -7.79 1.81
C ALA A 29 -1.17 -7.53 2.34
N GLY A 30 -0.96 -7.52 3.65
CA GLY A 30 0.36 -7.39 4.27
C GLY A 30 1.31 -8.53 3.89
N ILE A 31 0.83 -9.77 3.96
CA ILE A 31 1.65 -10.95 3.56
C ILE A 31 1.98 -10.91 2.07
N LEU A 32 1.04 -10.51 1.21
CA LEU A 32 1.21 -10.52 -0.23
C LEU A 32 1.87 -9.27 -0.81
N SER A 33 1.79 -8.12 -0.12
CA SER A 33 2.35 -6.84 -0.60
C SER A 33 3.79 -6.57 -0.20
N THR A 34 4.47 -7.54 0.39
CA THR A 34 5.92 -7.50 0.64
C THR A 34 6.45 -6.36 1.52
N ASP A 35 5.79 -6.03 2.60
CA ASP A 35 6.42 -5.25 3.67
C ASP A 35 7.32 -6.16 4.54
N TYR A 36 8.17 -6.98 3.89
CA TYR A 36 9.09 -7.89 4.59
C TYR A 36 10.10 -7.16 5.48
N VAL A 37 10.34 -5.87 5.23
CA VAL A 37 11.29 -5.07 6.02
C VAL A 37 10.82 -4.91 7.45
N THR A 38 9.53 -4.72 7.70
CA THR A 38 8.98 -4.61 9.05
C THR A 38 9.01 -5.94 9.80
N VAL A 39 8.75 -7.05 9.11
CA VAL A 39 8.83 -8.40 9.71
C VAL A 39 10.27 -8.77 10.08
N ILE A 40 11.25 -8.36 9.26
CA ILE A 40 12.68 -8.61 9.55
C ILE A 40 13.13 -7.81 10.78
N GLN A 41 12.67 -6.58 10.96
CA GLN A 41 13.01 -5.76 12.13
C GLN A 41 12.42 -6.34 13.44
N GLU A 42 11.17 -6.81 13.42
CA GLU A 42 10.56 -7.46 14.58
C GLU A 42 11.23 -8.80 14.95
N VAL A 43 11.74 -9.54 13.95
CA VAL A 43 12.49 -10.80 14.20
C VAL A 43 13.88 -10.53 14.77
N GLN A 44 14.54 -9.42 14.39
CA GLN A 44 15.86 -9.05 14.96
C GLN A 44 15.80 -8.76 16.45
N ASP A 45 14.71 -8.17 16.95
CA ASP A 45 14.54 -7.89 18.38
C ASP A 45 14.25 -9.15 19.23
N PHE A 46 13.92 -10.28 18.59
CA PHE A 46 13.53 -11.52 19.27
C PHE A 46 14.63 -12.62 19.27
N VAL A 47 15.72 -12.47 18.51
CA VAL A 47 16.76 -13.49 18.34
C VAL A 47 18.05 -13.07 19.06
N PRO A 48 18.65 -13.94 19.91
CA PRO A 48 19.90 -13.65 20.61
C PRO A 48 21.07 -13.37 19.65
N ASP A 49 21.95 -12.42 20.03
CA ASP A 49 23.04 -11.88 19.23
C ASP A 49 24.09 -12.91 18.75
N ASP A 50 24.18 -14.06 19.40
CA ASP A 50 25.14 -15.11 19.11
C ASP A 50 24.68 -16.10 18.01
N VAL A 51 23.38 -16.16 17.72
CA VAL A 51 22.79 -17.01 16.68
C VAL A 51 22.64 -16.25 15.34
N LEU A 52 22.63 -14.92 15.41
CA LEU A 52 22.38 -14.00 14.29
C LEU A 52 23.40 -14.08 13.12
N PRO A 53 24.74 -14.19 13.32
CA PRO A 53 25.67 -14.00 12.19
C PRO A 53 25.61 -15.08 11.12
N SER A 54 25.44 -16.33 11.49
CA SER A 54 25.45 -17.45 10.53
C SER A 54 24.09 -17.68 9.88
N MET A 55 23.00 -17.52 10.62
CA MET A 55 21.65 -17.60 10.05
C MET A 55 21.32 -16.35 9.21
N PHE A 56 21.76 -15.18 9.66
CA PHE A 56 21.51 -13.91 8.96
C PHE A 56 22.25 -13.85 7.62
N SER A 57 23.52 -14.31 7.57
CA SER A 57 24.26 -14.40 6.31
C SER A 57 23.62 -15.40 5.32
N SER A 58 23.09 -16.51 5.82
CA SER A 58 22.40 -17.51 5.00
C SER A 58 21.05 -17.00 4.50
N ILE A 59 20.28 -16.31 5.36
CA ILE A 59 19.01 -15.67 4.99
C ILE A 59 19.26 -14.51 4.02
N LEU A 60 20.28 -13.69 4.24
CA LEU A 60 20.65 -12.59 3.36
C LEU A 60 21.09 -13.09 1.98
N SER A 61 21.82 -14.22 1.91
CA SER A 61 22.19 -14.88 0.67
C SER A 61 20.97 -15.46 -0.06
N PHE A 62 20.03 -16.03 0.69
CA PHE A 62 18.76 -16.54 0.12
C PHE A 62 17.87 -15.39 -0.36
N LEU A 63 17.81 -14.27 0.38
CA LEU A 63 17.08 -13.06 0.01
C LEU A 63 17.73 -12.35 -1.19
N SER A 64 19.06 -12.37 -1.33
CA SER A 64 19.75 -11.78 -2.49
C SER A 64 19.49 -12.57 -3.77
N MET A 65 19.36 -13.88 -3.69
CA MET A 65 18.93 -14.72 -4.83
C MET A 65 17.42 -14.61 -5.10
N GLY A 66 16.60 -14.46 -4.05
CA GLY A 66 15.16 -14.25 -4.14
C GLY A 66 14.74 -12.80 -4.44
N SER A 67 15.67 -11.84 -4.36
CA SER A 67 15.32 -10.42 -4.44
C SER A 67 14.73 -10.01 -5.79
N ILE A 68 15.22 -10.57 -6.90
CA ILE A 68 14.68 -10.30 -8.24
C ILE A 68 13.29 -10.91 -8.38
N VAL A 69 13.11 -12.15 -7.94
CA VAL A 69 11.80 -12.83 -7.96
C VAL A 69 10.83 -12.12 -7.02
N GLY A 70 11.28 -11.72 -5.83
CA GLY A 70 10.50 -10.94 -4.87
C GLY A 70 10.09 -9.57 -5.42
N LEU A 71 10.99 -8.86 -6.10
CA LEU A 71 10.70 -7.59 -6.76
C LEU A 71 9.66 -7.76 -7.88
N LEU A 72 9.83 -8.78 -8.73
CA LEU A 72 8.84 -9.07 -9.77
C LEU A 72 7.48 -9.43 -9.16
N PHE A 73 7.46 -10.26 -8.11
CA PHE A 73 6.23 -10.59 -7.39
C PHE A 73 5.58 -9.34 -6.81
N SER A 74 6.34 -8.46 -6.15
CA SER A 74 5.85 -7.20 -5.59
C SER A 74 5.26 -6.30 -6.67
N ILE A 75 5.93 -6.14 -7.81
CA ILE A 75 5.47 -5.28 -8.91
C ILE A 75 4.20 -5.84 -9.54
N PHE A 76 4.16 -7.14 -9.85
CA PHE A 76 3.07 -7.73 -10.62
C PHE A 76 1.88 -8.17 -9.75
N ILE A 77 2.12 -8.61 -8.53
CA ILE A 77 1.09 -9.15 -7.65
C ILE A 77 0.83 -8.21 -6.48
N GLY A 78 1.86 -7.83 -5.72
CA GLY A 78 1.73 -7.02 -4.52
C GLY A 78 0.99 -5.69 -4.77
N ASN A 79 1.43 -4.94 -5.76
CA ASN A 79 0.80 -3.67 -6.14
C ASN A 79 -0.69 -3.82 -6.52
N VAL A 80 -1.03 -4.91 -7.19
CA VAL A 80 -2.42 -5.17 -7.61
C VAL A 80 -3.30 -5.54 -6.42
N ILE A 81 -2.76 -6.27 -5.45
CA ILE A 81 -3.43 -6.56 -4.17
C ILE A 81 -3.70 -5.28 -3.37
N VAL A 82 -2.77 -4.31 -3.39
CA VAL A 82 -2.99 -3.00 -2.74
C VAL A 82 -4.19 -2.28 -3.34
N VAL A 83 -4.35 -2.30 -4.66
CA VAL A 83 -5.53 -1.73 -5.36
C VAL A 83 -6.80 -2.50 -4.98
N GLY A 84 -6.75 -3.84 -4.95
CA GLY A 84 -7.88 -4.68 -4.50
C GLY A 84 -8.27 -4.40 -3.04
N LYS A 85 -7.29 -4.21 -2.16
CA LYS A 85 -7.52 -3.77 -0.77
C LYS A 85 -8.24 -2.42 -0.74
N SER A 86 -7.76 -1.44 -1.50
CA SER A 86 -8.41 -0.11 -1.57
C SER A 86 -9.87 -0.22 -2.02
N ARG A 87 -10.16 -1.06 -3.03
CA ARG A 87 -11.52 -1.33 -3.48
C ARG A 87 -12.39 -1.96 -2.40
N TYR A 88 -11.84 -2.92 -1.65
CA TYR A 88 -12.55 -3.53 -0.53
C TYR A 88 -12.96 -2.47 0.51
N PHE A 89 -12.05 -1.56 0.86
CA PHE A 89 -12.33 -0.51 1.85
C PHE A 89 -13.35 0.52 1.33
N ILE A 90 -13.27 0.92 0.05
CA ILE A 90 -14.27 1.79 -0.57
C ILE A 90 -15.66 1.16 -0.45
N LYS A 91 -15.81 -0.09 -0.90
CA LYS A 91 -17.09 -0.80 -0.86
C LYS A 91 -17.59 -1.06 0.57
N ASN A 92 -16.69 -1.27 1.53
CA ASN A 92 -17.06 -1.51 2.92
C ASN A 92 -17.71 -0.28 3.59
N HIS A 93 -17.55 0.90 3.03
CA HIS A 93 -18.25 2.10 3.50
C HIS A 93 -19.76 1.95 3.33
N ASP A 94 -20.23 1.47 2.18
CA ASP A 94 -21.64 1.44 1.81
C ASP A 94 -22.29 0.07 2.03
N VAL A 95 -21.57 -1.01 1.69
CA VAL A 95 -22.07 -2.39 1.74
C VAL A 95 -21.09 -3.30 2.47
N ASN A 96 -21.49 -4.56 2.71
CA ASN A 96 -20.59 -5.61 3.18
C ASN A 96 -19.95 -6.33 1.99
N PRO A 97 -18.71 -5.99 1.58
CA PRO A 97 -18.07 -6.63 0.46
C PRO A 97 -17.65 -8.06 0.79
N GLU A 98 -17.56 -8.89 -0.24
CA GLU A 98 -16.94 -10.20 -0.14
C GLU A 98 -15.42 -10.11 -0.05
N LEU A 99 -14.76 -11.07 0.62
CA LEU A 99 -13.31 -11.12 0.72
C LEU A 99 -12.64 -11.22 -0.66
N GLY A 100 -13.32 -11.80 -1.64
CA GLY A 100 -12.84 -11.89 -3.02
C GLY A 100 -12.59 -10.56 -3.73
N GLU A 101 -13.11 -9.44 -3.21
CA GLU A 101 -12.84 -8.10 -3.75
C GLU A 101 -11.36 -7.69 -3.66
N ILE A 102 -10.58 -8.31 -2.80
CA ILE A 102 -9.12 -8.14 -2.73
C ILE A 102 -8.43 -8.47 -4.08
N PHE A 103 -8.99 -9.40 -4.83
CA PHE A 103 -8.48 -9.82 -6.13
C PHE A 103 -9.10 -9.04 -7.30
N SER A 104 -9.89 -8.01 -7.00
CA SER A 104 -10.54 -7.19 -8.04
C SER A 104 -9.56 -6.46 -8.96
N GLY A 105 -8.36 -6.12 -8.45
CA GLY A 105 -7.30 -5.52 -9.27
C GLY A 105 -6.81 -6.41 -10.42
N PHE A 106 -7.01 -7.73 -10.34
CA PHE A 106 -6.71 -8.68 -11.42
C PHE A 106 -7.84 -8.78 -12.46
N LYS A 107 -9.04 -8.28 -12.12
CA LYS A 107 -10.21 -8.24 -13.00
C LYS A 107 -10.23 -6.89 -13.72
N GLY A 108 -10.08 -6.86 -15.00
CA GLY A 108 -10.09 -5.61 -15.77
C GLY A 108 -8.74 -5.32 -16.45
N ASN A 109 -8.35 -4.06 -16.54
CA ASN A 109 -7.10 -3.69 -17.20
C ASN A 109 -5.89 -3.85 -16.26
N TYR A 110 -5.56 -5.13 -15.95
CA TYR A 110 -4.48 -5.51 -15.06
C TYR A 110 -3.15 -4.84 -15.39
N LEU A 111 -2.74 -4.84 -16.67
CA LEU A 111 -1.47 -4.25 -17.08
C LEU A 111 -1.42 -2.73 -16.84
N ASN A 112 -2.54 -2.05 -16.98
CA ASN A 112 -2.63 -0.62 -16.69
C ASN A 112 -2.46 -0.37 -15.18
N VAL A 113 -3.10 -1.18 -14.34
CA VAL A 113 -2.93 -1.13 -12.88
C VAL A 113 -1.47 -1.33 -12.50
N VAL A 114 -0.82 -2.38 -13.00
CA VAL A 114 0.60 -2.66 -12.76
C VAL A 114 1.48 -1.50 -13.21
N LYS A 115 1.25 -0.97 -14.43
CA LYS A 115 2.01 0.16 -14.98
C LYS A 115 1.94 1.40 -14.11
N ILE A 116 0.73 1.81 -13.73
CA ILE A 116 0.53 3.05 -12.96
C ILE A 116 1.11 2.91 -11.54
N MET A 117 0.88 1.77 -10.88
CA MET A 117 1.44 1.49 -9.56
C MET A 117 2.97 1.42 -9.58
N PHE A 118 3.55 0.79 -10.61
CA PHE A 118 5.00 0.78 -10.79
C PHE A 118 5.57 2.19 -10.98
N LEU A 119 4.97 3.00 -11.85
CA LEU A 119 5.40 4.39 -12.07
C LEU A 119 5.25 5.25 -10.82
N MET A 120 4.20 5.03 -10.03
CA MET A 120 4.00 5.70 -8.75
C MET A 120 5.16 5.40 -7.79
N ASN A 121 5.45 4.12 -7.56
CA ASN A 121 6.53 3.67 -6.68
C ASN A 121 7.89 4.15 -7.17
N LEU A 122 8.15 4.08 -8.48
CA LEU A 122 9.38 4.57 -9.09
C LEU A 122 9.56 6.08 -8.88
N LYS A 123 8.52 6.89 -9.10
CA LYS A 123 8.57 8.34 -8.86
C LYS A 123 8.84 8.66 -7.38
N ILE A 124 8.16 7.97 -6.45
CA ILE A 124 8.40 8.16 -5.01
C ILE A 124 9.85 7.80 -4.67
N LEU A 125 10.35 6.66 -5.15
CA LEU A 125 11.72 6.21 -4.91
C LEU A 125 12.75 7.22 -5.43
N LEU A 126 12.57 7.75 -6.65
CA LEU A 126 13.46 8.75 -7.23
C LEU A 126 13.50 10.04 -6.39
N TRP A 127 12.35 10.49 -5.89
CA TRP A 127 12.28 11.65 -5.03
C TRP A 127 12.90 11.41 -3.66
N LEU A 128 12.71 10.22 -3.06
CA LEU A 128 13.35 9.82 -1.81
C LEU A 128 14.88 9.76 -1.95
N PHE A 129 15.36 9.26 -3.09
CA PHE A 129 16.80 9.19 -3.38
C PHE A 129 17.43 10.58 -3.55
N LEU A 130 16.68 11.52 -4.12
CA LEU A 130 17.16 12.89 -4.33
C LEU A 130 17.12 13.70 -3.02
N PHE A 131 15.99 13.68 -2.32
CA PHE A 131 15.77 14.36 -1.05
C PHE A 131 14.69 13.65 -0.23
N ILE A 132 14.98 13.33 1.03
CA ILE A 132 14.06 12.60 1.92
C ILE A 132 12.74 13.37 2.08
N VAL A 133 12.79 14.67 2.43
CA VAL A 133 11.58 15.47 2.68
C VAL A 133 10.66 15.60 1.46
N PRO A 134 11.15 15.99 0.25
CA PRO A 134 10.33 15.95 -0.95
C PRO A 134 9.78 14.57 -1.30
N GLY A 135 10.52 13.49 -0.99
CA GLY A 135 10.05 12.12 -1.18
C GLY A 135 8.78 11.83 -0.38
N PHE A 136 8.74 12.19 0.90
CA PHE A 136 7.54 12.05 1.73
C PHE A 136 6.38 12.90 1.19
N ILE A 137 6.64 14.14 0.80
CA ILE A 137 5.60 15.01 0.21
C ILE A 137 5.00 14.36 -1.04
N LYS A 138 5.83 13.72 -1.88
CA LYS A 138 5.38 13.01 -3.08
C LYS A 138 4.65 11.70 -2.77
N ALA A 139 5.03 11.00 -1.71
CA ALA A 139 4.31 9.83 -1.24
C ALA A 139 2.86 10.19 -0.87
N TYR A 140 2.65 11.27 -0.11
CA TYR A 140 1.31 11.76 0.19
C TYR A 140 0.57 12.31 -1.05
N GLU A 141 1.28 12.94 -1.98
CA GLU A 141 0.70 13.43 -3.24
C GLU A 141 0.11 12.30 -4.08
N TYR A 142 0.72 11.13 -4.06
CA TYR A 142 0.31 9.96 -4.85
C TYR A 142 -0.49 8.92 -4.06
N SER A 143 -0.80 9.18 -2.79
CA SER A 143 -1.51 8.24 -1.90
C SER A 143 -2.91 7.85 -2.38
N MET A 144 -3.55 8.69 -3.23
CA MET A 144 -4.89 8.42 -3.76
C MET A 144 -4.89 7.53 -5.01
N ILE A 145 -3.74 7.28 -5.64
CA ILE A 145 -3.65 6.47 -6.87
C ILE A 145 -4.23 5.05 -6.72
N PRO A 146 -3.95 4.28 -5.65
CA PRO A 146 -4.55 2.95 -5.49
C PRO A 146 -6.08 2.98 -5.43
N TYR A 147 -6.65 4.04 -4.84
CA TYR A 147 -8.11 4.22 -4.76
C TYR A 147 -8.71 4.58 -6.12
N LEU A 148 -8.07 5.47 -6.87
CA LEU A 148 -8.49 5.83 -8.24
C LEU A 148 -8.47 4.61 -9.17
N LEU A 149 -7.43 3.78 -9.08
CA LEU A 149 -7.34 2.53 -9.84
C LEU A 149 -8.36 1.49 -9.39
N ALA A 150 -8.73 1.48 -8.10
CA ALA A 150 -9.75 0.60 -7.55
C ALA A 150 -11.14 0.93 -8.12
N GLU A 151 -11.43 2.22 -8.35
CA GLU A 151 -12.68 2.68 -8.96
C GLU A 151 -12.65 2.55 -10.49
N ASN A 152 -11.58 2.99 -11.13
CA ASN A 152 -11.43 2.97 -12.59
C ASN A 152 -10.08 2.36 -13.01
N PRO A 153 -10.01 1.05 -13.27
CA PRO A 153 -8.78 0.39 -13.75
C PRO A 153 -8.30 0.86 -15.13
N ASN A 154 -9.14 1.55 -15.89
CA ASN A 154 -8.84 2.06 -17.24
C ASN A 154 -8.38 3.52 -17.27
N ILE A 155 -8.25 4.16 -16.10
CA ILE A 155 -7.77 5.55 -16.00
C ILE A 155 -6.40 5.70 -16.67
N THR A 156 -6.17 6.81 -17.35
CA THR A 156 -4.86 7.06 -17.95
C THR A 156 -3.81 7.41 -16.87
N THR A 157 -2.55 7.18 -17.19
CA THR A 157 -1.44 7.49 -16.26
C THR A 157 -1.49 8.98 -15.84
N ASP A 158 -1.63 9.89 -16.80
CA ASP A 158 -1.60 11.33 -16.52
C ASP A 158 -2.81 11.79 -15.70
N GLU A 159 -3.99 11.22 -15.97
CA GLU A 159 -5.19 11.47 -15.14
C GLU A 159 -5.01 10.97 -13.72
N ALA A 160 -4.53 9.75 -13.52
CA ALA A 160 -4.32 9.19 -12.19
C ALA A 160 -3.39 10.06 -11.33
N PHE A 161 -2.27 10.51 -11.90
CA PHE A 161 -1.32 11.37 -11.20
C PHE A 161 -1.87 12.79 -10.99
N SER A 162 -2.56 13.37 -11.97
CA SER A 162 -3.14 14.71 -11.83
C SER A 162 -4.28 14.76 -10.83
N LEU A 163 -5.20 13.79 -10.86
CA LEU A 163 -6.30 13.68 -9.90
C LEU A 163 -5.79 13.45 -8.48
N SER A 164 -4.86 12.51 -8.28
CA SER A 164 -4.27 12.27 -6.96
C SER A 164 -3.64 13.54 -6.40
N LYS A 165 -2.89 14.28 -7.20
CA LYS A 165 -2.30 15.57 -6.84
C LYS A 165 -3.37 16.60 -6.46
N GLN A 166 -4.45 16.72 -7.25
CA GLN A 166 -5.54 17.66 -6.97
C GLN A 166 -6.24 17.32 -5.66
N MET A 167 -6.56 16.04 -5.42
CA MET A 167 -7.24 15.58 -4.21
C MET A 167 -6.42 15.83 -2.95
N THR A 168 -5.09 15.78 -3.02
CA THR A 168 -4.20 15.96 -1.88
C THR A 168 -3.66 17.38 -1.72
N THR A 169 -3.94 18.27 -2.68
CA THR A 169 -3.48 19.66 -2.62
C THR A 169 -4.15 20.39 -1.46
N GLY A 170 -3.32 21.02 -0.61
CA GLY A 170 -3.77 21.73 0.59
C GLY A 170 -4.08 20.83 1.79
N GLN A 171 -4.05 19.50 1.65
CA GLN A 171 -4.42 18.57 2.72
C GLN A 171 -3.28 17.60 3.12
N LYS A 172 -2.08 17.75 2.55
CA LYS A 172 -0.94 16.84 2.79
C LYS A 172 -0.54 16.78 4.26
N MET A 173 -0.54 17.92 4.96
CA MET A 173 -0.26 17.98 6.41
C MET A 173 -1.36 17.32 7.23
N ASP A 174 -2.62 17.49 6.84
CA ASP A 174 -3.75 16.87 7.54
C ASP A 174 -3.72 15.34 7.39
N LEU A 175 -3.34 14.84 6.20
CA LEU A 175 -3.12 13.42 5.95
C LEU A 175 -1.96 12.88 6.79
N PHE A 176 -0.83 13.59 6.84
CA PHE A 176 0.30 13.22 7.68
C PHE A 176 -0.09 13.13 9.16
N VAL A 177 -0.80 14.13 9.66
CA VAL A 177 -1.27 14.14 11.06
C VAL A 177 -2.35 13.09 11.33
N LEU A 178 -3.09 12.63 10.30
CA LEU A 178 -4.06 11.55 10.43
C LEU A 178 -3.38 10.18 10.60
N ASP A 179 -2.21 9.99 9.99
CA ASP A 179 -1.41 8.76 10.06
C ASP A 179 -0.61 8.63 11.38
N LEU A 180 -0.48 9.73 12.15
CA LEU A 180 0.10 9.76 13.51
C LEU A 180 -0.95 9.39 14.56
#